data_6da54a6e7a0c229b49e9e39a0342a12d
#
_entry.id   6da54a6e7a0c229b49e9e39a0342a12d
#
_cell.length_a   1.000
_cell.length_b   1.000
_cell.length_c   1.000
_cell.angle_alpha   90.00
_cell.angle_beta   90.00
_cell.angle_gamma   90.00
#
_symmetry.space_group_name_H-M   'P 1'
#
loop_
_entity.id
_entity.type
_entity.pdbx_description
1 polymer ?
#
loop_
_entity_poly.entity_id
_entity_poly.type
_entity_poly.pdbx_seq_one_letter_code
_entity_poly.pdbx_strand_id
1 'polypeptide(L)' 'MKVSEVREMSVADLRDRIEIEKANLDSMKINHAISPLEDTSKFKKTRKDIARMITILAEKEKQN' A
#
# COMPACT_ATOMS: atom_id res chain seq x y z
N MET A 1 -9.31 0.69 -1.01
CA MET A 1 -9.06 1.16 0.37
C MET A 1 -9.58 2.57 0.53
N LYS A 2 -10.38 2.82 1.54
CA LYS A 2 -10.95 4.15 1.77
C LYS A 2 -10.01 4.98 2.64
N VAL A 3 -9.87 6.27 2.29
CA VAL A 3 -9.01 7.19 3.04
C VAL A 3 -9.44 7.30 4.49
N SER A 4 -10.75 7.29 4.77
CA SER A 4 -11.28 7.37 6.13
C SER A 4 -10.81 6.19 6.99
N GLU A 5 -10.77 5.00 6.44
CA GLU A 5 -10.27 3.81 7.15
C GLU A 5 -8.79 3.94 7.48
N VAL A 6 -8.02 4.42 6.53
CA VAL A 6 -6.57 4.61 6.71
C VAL A 6 -6.30 5.66 7.79
N ARG A 7 -7.07 6.73 7.81
CA ARG A 7 -6.92 7.80 8.81
C ARG A 7 -7.26 7.35 10.23
N GLU A 8 -8.11 6.35 10.38
CA GLU A 8 -8.46 5.79 11.68
C GLU A 8 -7.40 4.86 12.25
N MET A 9 -6.48 4.39 11.42
CA MET A 9 -5.42 3.48 11.84
C MET A 9 -4.37 4.22 12.66
N SER A 10 -3.80 3.53 13.67
CA SER A 10 -2.67 4.08 14.43
C SER A 10 -1.41 4.10 13.56
N VAL A 11 -0.39 4.87 13.99
CA VAL A 11 0.90 4.94 13.30
C VAL A 11 1.52 3.54 13.20
N ALA A 12 1.48 2.77 14.29
CA ALA A 12 2.03 1.41 14.29
C ALA A 12 1.30 0.50 13.31
N ASP A 13 -0.03 0.56 13.27
CA ASP A 13 -0.84 -0.23 12.35
C ASP A 13 -0.57 0.16 10.90
N LEU A 14 -0.42 1.45 10.63
CA LEU A 14 -0.09 1.94 9.28
C LEU A 14 1.25 1.42 8.81
N ARG A 15 2.26 1.45 9.67
CA ARG A 15 3.59 0.93 9.34
C ARG A 15 3.53 -0.55 9.00
N ASP A 16 2.83 -1.34 9.82
CA ASP A 16 2.68 -2.77 9.58
C ASP A 16 1.94 -3.03 8.28
N ARG A 17 0.87 -2.29 8.03
CA ARG A 17 0.07 -2.46 6.81
C ARG A 17 0.88 -2.10 5.56
N ILE A 18 1.68 -1.04 5.63
CA ILE A 18 2.54 -0.63 4.52
C ILE A 18 3.54 -1.75 4.19
N GLU A 19 4.15 -2.36 5.20
CA GLU A 19 5.09 -3.47 4.99
C GLU A 19 4.42 -4.67 4.33
N ILE A 20 3.22 -5.02 4.79
CA ILE A 20 2.44 -6.12 4.20
C ILE A 20 2.12 -5.83 2.73
N GLU A 21 1.66 -4.61 2.44
CA GLU A 21 1.28 -4.23 1.08
C GLU A 21 2.50 -4.13 0.15
N LYS A 22 3.66 -3.70 0.67
CA LYS A 22 4.90 -3.71 -0.11
C LYS A 22 5.31 -5.13 -0.48
N ALA A 23 5.19 -6.07 0.44
CA ALA A 23 5.49 -7.48 0.17
C ALA A 23 4.54 -8.03 -0.89
N ASN A 24 3.25 -7.69 -0.80
CA ASN A 24 2.26 -8.08 -1.81
C ASN A 24 2.61 -7.50 -3.18
N LEU A 25 3.04 -6.24 -3.23
CA LEU A 25 3.44 -5.59 -4.47
C LEU A 25 4.63 -6.29 -5.10
N ASP A 26 5.63 -6.65 -4.31
CA ASP A 26 6.80 -7.38 -4.79
C ASP A 26 6.40 -8.74 -5.37
N SER A 27 5.49 -9.46 -4.70
CA SER A 27 4.96 -10.73 -5.20
C SER A 27 4.24 -10.54 -6.54
N MET A 28 3.46 -9.46 -6.67
CA MET A 28 2.77 -9.14 -7.92
C MET A 28 3.76 -8.86 -9.05
N LYS A 29 4.86 -8.16 -8.75
CA LYS A 29 5.92 -7.87 -9.74
C LYS A 29 6.54 -9.16 -10.25
N ILE A 30 6.84 -10.10 -9.34
CA ILE A 30 7.42 -11.39 -9.70
C ILE A 30 6.45 -12.17 -10.57
N ASN A 31 5.18 -12.23 -10.18
CA ASN A 31 4.14 -12.95 -10.94
C ASN A 31 3.95 -12.33 -12.32
N HIS A 32 3.99 -11.01 -12.43
CA HIS A 32 3.87 -10.31 -13.71
C HIS A 32 5.05 -10.63 -14.63
N ALA A 33 6.25 -10.76 -14.08
CA ALA A 33 7.45 -11.14 -14.86
C ALA A 33 7.33 -12.55 -15.43
N ILE A 34 6.69 -13.46 -14.67
CA ILE A 34 6.46 -14.85 -15.10
C ILE A 34 5.29 -14.94 -16.07
N SER A 35 4.21 -14.18 -15.86
CA SER A 35 3.01 -14.20 -16.67
C SER A 35 2.63 -12.78 -17.10
N PRO A 36 3.30 -12.22 -18.11
CA PRO A 36 3.09 -10.82 -18.52
C PRO A 36 1.70 -10.53 -19.10
N LEU A 37 0.90 -11.56 -19.35
CA LEU A 37 -0.45 -11.41 -19.90
C LEU A 37 -1.51 -11.15 -18.82
N GLU A 38 -1.15 -11.17 -17.53
CA GLU A 38 -2.08 -10.90 -16.45
C GLU A 38 -2.46 -9.42 -16.38
N ASP A 39 -3.67 -9.18 -15.87
CA ASP A 39 -4.20 -7.84 -15.67
C ASP A 39 -3.34 -7.05 -14.68
N THR A 40 -2.91 -5.85 -15.08
CA THR A 40 -2.08 -4.97 -14.24
C THR A 40 -2.89 -4.05 -13.33
N SER A 41 -4.22 -4.08 -13.39
CA SER A 41 -5.06 -3.16 -12.63
C SER A 41 -4.87 -3.30 -11.12
N LYS A 42 -4.74 -4.54 -10.61
CA LYS A 42 -4.47 -4.79 -9.19
C LYS A 42 -3.12 -4.22 -8.77
N PHE A 43 -2.14 -4.35 -9.63
CA PHE A 43 -0.79 -3.81 -9.40
C PHE A 43 -0.84 -2.30 -9.22
N LYS A 44 -1.52 -1.59 -10.13
CA LYS A 44 -1.68 -0.14 -10.08
C LYS A 44 -2.44 0.30 -8.83
N LYS A 45 -3.51 -0.42 -8.50
CA LYS A 45 -4.31 -0.13 -7.30
C LYS A 45 -3.48 -0.27 -6.03
N THR A 46 -2.72 -1.34 -5.91
CA THR A 46 -1.86 -1.57 -4.74
C THR A 46 -0.82 -0.47 -4.59
N ARG A 47 -0.21 -0.03 -5.69
CA ARG A 47 0.74 1.08 -5.66
C ARG A 47 0.10 2.37 -5.14
N LYS A 48 -1.11 2.68 -5.60
CA LYS A 48 -1.85 3.86 -5.14
C LYS A 48 -2.20 3.76 -3.66
N ASP A 49 -2.62 2.60 -3.21
CA ASP A 49 -2.96 2.37 -1.81
C ASP A 49 -1.74 2.57 -0.91
N ILE A 50 -0.59 2.05 -1.31
CA ILE A 50 0.66 2.22 -0.56
C ILE A 50 1.05 3.70 -0.49
N ALA A 51 0.98 4.41 -1.60
CA ALA A 51 1.30 5.84 -1.64
C ALA A 51 0.38 6.64 -0.71
N ARG A 52 -0.90 6.30 -0.68
CA ARG A 52 -1.89 6.94 0.19
C ARG A 52 -1.58 6.69 1.66
N MET A 53 -1.25 5.45 2.01
CA MET A 53 -0.88 5.10 3.38
C MET A 53 0.38 5.83 3.84
N ILE A 54 1.38 5.92 2.97
CA ILE A 54 2.63 6.63 3.28
C ILE A 54 2.36 8.11 3.52
N THR A 55 1.52 8.73 2.69
CA THR A 55 1.15 10.13 2.84
C THR A 55 0.46 10.39 4.18
N ILE A 56 -0.50 9.55 4.53
CA ILE A 56 -1.24 9.69 5.79
C ILE A 56 -0.35 9.42 6.99
N LEU A 57 0.54 8.44 6.89
CA LEU A 57 1.52 8.16 7.94
C LEU A 57 2.40 9.37 8.20
N ALA A 58 2.90 10.01 7.14
CA ALA A 58 3.72 11.21 7.25
C ALA A 58 2.95 12.35 7.93
N GLU A 59 1.67 12.54 7.58
CA GLU A 59 0.82 13.53 8.23
C GLU A 59 0.67 13.27 9.73
N LYS A 60 0.42 12.02 10.10
CA LYS A 60 0.25 11.63 11.51
C LYS A 60 1.55 11.81 12.30
N GLU A 61 2.68 11.51 11.72
CA GLU A 61 3.98 11.69 12.38
C GLU A 61 4.29 13.16 12.62
N LYS A 62 3.87 14.05 11.72
CA LYS A 62 4.03 15.48 11.89
C LYS A 62 3.15 16.06 13.00
N GLN A 63 2.01 15.43 13.25
CA GLN A 63 1.06 15.89 14.28
C GLN A 63 1.46 15.48 15.70
N ASN A 64 2.42 14.61 15.82
CA ASN A 64 2.92 14.17 17.13
C ASN A 64 4.12 15.03 17.56
#